data_aac82224ec87f0df430b11ef46be32d2
#
_entry.id   aac82224ec87f0df430b11ef46be32d2
#
_cell.length_a   1.000
_cell.length_b   1.000
_cell.length_c   1.000
_cell.angle_alpha   90.00
_cell.angle_beta   90.00
_cell.angle_gamma   90.00
#
_symmetry.space_group_name_H-M   'P 1'
#
loop_
_entity.id
_entity.type
_entity.pdbx_description
1 polymer ?
#
loop_
_entity_poly.entity_id
_entity_poly.type
_entity_poly.pdbx_seq_one_letter_code
_entity_poly.pdbx_strand_id
1 'polypeptide(L)'
;KKGLMQQLLTKGVGHIKFKKTEIGEIPEEWEVKKLKELTDVLRCGVASTPTYVEKGIPFLSAQNVQDGKISLHKYNYISEEYHKKLTKNDKPQKGDILYSRVGANYGIAAVVEVEFEFSIYVSLTLIRIKKEYNSVFYKYLLNSEFIRKQADVGVFQGGGVPNLNVKVVEKFNMIVPPKFEQDRIASILSTVDEKIEQYKNKKEKLEEVKKGLMQQLLTGNIRVV
;
A
#
# COMPACT_ATOMS: atom_id res chain seq x y z
N LYS A 1 -4.58 -4.08 15.19
CA LYS A 1 -4.81 -3.39 13.92
C LYS A 1 -5.77 -4.13 12.99
N LYS A 2 -5.52 -5.43 12.65
CA LYS A 2 -6.37 -6.18 11.69
C LYS A 2 -7.86 -6.17 12.05
N GLY A 3 -8.23 -6.47 13.29
CA GLY A 3 -9.64 -6.46 13.73
C GLY A 3 -10.28 -5.07 13.61
N LEU A 4 -9.56 -4.01 14.00
CA LEU A 4 -10.06 -2.63 13.86
C LEU A 4 -10.23 -2.25 12.37
N MET A 5 -9.28 -2.60 11.52
CA MET A 5 -9.42 -2.42 10.06
C MET A 5 -10.67 -3.12 9.53
N GLN A 6 -10.85 -4.40 9.87
CA GLN A 6 -12.01 -5.15 9.44
C GLN A 6 -13.31 -4.48 9.89
N GLN A 7 -13.40 -4.08 11.16
CA GLN A 7 -14.59 -3.41 11.69
C GLN A 7 -14.87 -2.09 10.97
N LEU A 8 -13.89 -1.19 10.89
CA LEU A 8 -14.07 0.14 10.30
C LEU A 8 -14.35 0.08 8.79
N LEU A 9 -13.69 -0.85 8.08
CA LEU A 9 -13.84 -1.00 6.63
C LEU A 9 -15.07 -1.82 6.21
N THR A 10 -15.85 -2.39 7.14
CA THR A 10 -17.08 -3.14 6.82
C THR A 10 -18.31 -2.60 7.52
N LYS A 11 -18.17 -2.10 8.75
CA LYS A 11 -19.28 -1.61 9.58
C LYS A 11 -19.26 -0.10 9.79
N GLY A 12 -18.18 0.58 9.39
CA GLY A 12 -18.05 2.03 9.55
C GLY A 12 -18.01 2.48 11.01
N VAL A 13 -18.44 3.71 11.25
CA VAL A 13 -18.42 4.35 12.55
C VAL A 13 -19.81 4.75 12.98
N GLY A 14 -20.42 4.00 13.94
CA GLY A 14 -21.69 4.37 14.57
C GLY A 14 -22.95 4.04 13.76
N HIS A 15 -22.85 3.23 12.71
CA HIS A 15 -24.01 2.78 11.95
C HIS A 15 -24.81 1.73 12.70
N ILE A 16 -26.15 1.80 12.60
CA ILE A 16 -27.10 0.86 13.17
C ILE A 16 -27.95 0.16 12.10
N LYS A 17 -27.97 0.68 10.87
CA LYS A 17 -28.71 0.11 9.74
C LYS A 17 -27.73 -0.41 8.69
N PHE A 18 -27.98 -1.60 8.20
CA PHE A 18 -27.13 -2.30 7.27
C PHE A 18 -27.94 -2.92 6.13
N LYS A 19 -27.33 -3.03 4.97
CA LYS A 19 -27.89 -3.73 3.79
C LYS A 19 -26.98 -4.87 3.34
N LYS A 20 -27.58 -5.92 2.81
CA LYS A 20 -26.84 -7.02 2.19
C LYS A 20 -26.45 -6.63 0.76
N THR A 21 -25.21 -6.93 0.40
CA THR A 21 -24.68 -6.74 -0.96
C THR A 21 -23.92 -7.98 -1.41
N GLU A 22 -23.49 -8.02 -2.66
CA GLU A 22 -22.65 -9.10 -3.20
C GLU A 22 -21.31 -9.29 -2.46
N ILE A 23 -20.88 -8.28 -1.73
CA ILE A 23 -19.61 -8.26 -0.98
C ILE A 23 -19.79 -8.42 0.53
N GLY A 24 -21.01 -8.70 0.98
CA GLY A 24 -21.36 -8.82 2.38
C GLY A 24 -22.28 -7.71 2.87
N GLU A 25 -22.40 -7.59 4.18
CA GLU A 25 -23.24 -6.61 4.85
C GLU A 25 -22.45 -5.32 5.12
N ILE A 26 -22.98 -4.20 4.61
CA ILE A 26 -22.38 -2.85 4.75
C ILE A 26 -23.44 -1.87 5.27
N PRO A 27 -23.05 -0.71 5.85
CA PRO A 27 -23.99 0.36 6.19
C PRO A 27 -24.90 0.73 5.05
N GLU A 28 -26.16 1.04 5.34
CA GLU A 28 -27.20 1.29 4.35
C GLU A 28 -26.84 2.46 3.39
N GLU A 29 -26.16 3.47 3.91
CA GLU A 29 -25.73 4.67 3.18
C GLU A 29 -24.50 4.43 2.26
N TRP A 30 -23.80 3.31 2.42
CA TRP A 30 -22.62 3.05 1.62
C TRP A 30 -22.98 2.46 0.26
N GLU A 31 -22.15 2.76 -0.75
CA GLU A 31 -22.26 2.19 -2.10
C GLU A 31 -21.19 1.13 -2.35
N VAL A 32 -21.38 0.35 -3.43
CA VAL A 32 -20.38 -0.54 -3.99
C VAL A 32 -20.13 -0.13 -5.42
N LYS A 33 -18.85 0.12 -5.78
CA LYS A 33 -18.43 0.48 -7.14
C LYS A 33 -17.21 -0.35 -7.54
N LYS A 34 -16.95 -0.46 -8.83
CA LYS A 34 -15.69 -1.05 -9.30
C LYS A 34 -14.54 -0.06 -9.09
N LEU A 35 -13.34 -0.56 -8.78
CA LEU A 35 -12.16 0.31 -8.57
C LEU A 35 -11.93 1.25 -9.75
N LYS A 36 -12.13 0.76 -10.99
CA LYS A 36 -12.01 1.58 -12.19
C LYS A 36 -12.89 2.83 -12.19
N GLU A 37 -14.07 2.76 -11.60
CA GLU A 37 -15.01 3.89 -11.52
C GLU A 37 -14.54 4.99 -10.54
N LEU A 38 -13.70 4.60 -9.58
CA LEU A 38 -13.16 5.46 -8.52
C LEU A 38 -11.81 6.10 -8.88
N THR A 39 -11.28 5.83 -10.08
CA THR A 39 -9.90 6.19 -10.45
C THR A 39 -9.86 7.06 -11.69
N ASP A 40 -8.95 8.05 -11.70
CA ASP A 40 -8.56 8.81 -12.88
C ASP A 40 -7.47 8.08 -13.67
N VAL A 41 -6.55 7.40 -12.95
CA VAL A 41 -5.47 6.60 -13.54
C VAL A 41 -5.47 5.22 -12.89
N LEU A 42 -5.47 4.17 -13.71
CA LEU A 42 -5.28 2.79 -13.28
C LEU A 42 -4.52 2.05 -14.38
N ARG A 43 -3.22 1.89 -14.19
CA ARG A 43 -2.33 1.23 -15.16
C ARG A 43 -1.15 0.55 -14.47
N CYS A 44 -0.58 -0.46 -15.10
CA CYS A 44 0.71 -1.00 -14.67
C CYS A 44 1.89 -0.17 -15.18
N GLY A 45 3.05 -0.37 -14.56
CA GLY A 45 4.31 0.16 -15.04
C GLY A 45 4.76 -0.50 -16.35
N VAL A 46 5.97 -0.14 -16.79
CA VAL A 46 6.54 -0.65 -18.04
C VAL A 46 6.88 -2.14 -17.93
N ALA A 47 6.55 -2.92 -18.97
CA ALA A 47 6.80 -4.37 -19.00
C ALA A 47 8.24 -4.73 -19.41
N SER A 48 8.88 -3.92 -20.27
CA SER A 48 10.27 -4.15 -20.66
C SER A 48 11.23 -3.77 -19.53
N THR A 49 12.21 -4.62 -19.28
CA THR A 49 13.31 -4.27 -18.36
C THR A 49 14.14 -3.16 -18.98
N PRO A 50 14.28 -2.01 -18.31
CA PRO A 50 15.08 -0.90 -18.83
C PRO A 50 16.57 -1.18 -18.71
N THR A 51 17.38 -0.45 -19.44
CA THR A 51 18.81 -0.31 -19.13
C THR A 51 18.95 0.54 -17.88
N TYR A 52 19.56 -0.03 -16.85
CA TYR A 52 19.84 0.68 -15.61
C TYR A 52 21.10 1.52 -15.73
N VAL A 53 21.13 2.64 -15.02
CA VAL A 53 22.26 3.57 -14.96
C VAL A 53 22.71 3.73 -13.49
N GLU A 54 23.94 4.21 -13.27
CA GLU A 54 24.45 4.41 -11.91
C GLU A 54 23.76 5.57 -11.19
N LYS A 55 23.37 6.62 -11.94
CA LYS A 55 22.65 7.80 -11.41
C LYS A 55 21.56 8.21 -12.40
N GLY A 56 20.42 8.65 -11.90
CA GLY A 56 19.28 9.04 -12.74
C GLY A 56 18.00 9.10 -11.94
N ILE A 57 16.90 8.77 -12.58
CA ILE A 57 15.57 8.76 -11.97
C ILE A 57 15.30 7.40 -11.30
N PRO A 58 14.83 7.36 -10.04
CA PRO A 58 14.45 6.13 -9.35
C PRO A 58 13.43 5.30 -10.14
N PHE A 59 13.65 3.98 -10.17
CA PHE A 59 12.79 3.01 -10.83
C PHE A 59 12.31 1.98 -9.81
N LEU A 60 11.03 2.10 -9.41
CA LEU A 60 10.42 1.32 -8.35
C LEU A 60 9.73 0.07 -8.89
N SER A 61 9.74 -0.99 -8.11
CA SER A 61 9.09 -2.27 -8.42
C SER A 61 8.34 -2.81 -7.19
N ALA A 62 7.72 -3.99 -7.28
CA ALA A 62 6.97 -4.57 -6.17
C ALA A 62 7.80 -4.72 -4.87
N GLN A 63 9.12 -4.89 -4.95
CA GLN A 63 10.00 -4.92 -3.78
C GLN A 63 9.99 -3.62 -2.97
N ASN A 64 9.60 -2.51 -3.58
CA ASN A 64 9.55 -1.20 -2.94
C ASN A 64 8.21 -0.93 -2.24
N VAL A 65 7.23 -1.83 -2.34
CA VAL A 65 5.95 -1.72 -1.65
C VAL A 65 5.86 -2.81 -0.60
N GLN A 66 6.08 -2.45 0.67
CA GLN A 66 6.15 -3.37 1.79
C GLN A 66 5.38 -2.79 2.98
N ASP A 67 4.63 -3.64 3.70
CA ASP A 67 3.91 -3.27 4.92
C ASP A 67 3.01 -2.02 4.80
N GLY A 68 2.49 -1.75 3.59
CA GLY A 68 1.65 -0.58 3.31
C GLY A 68 2.42 0.73 3.18
N LYS A 69 3.73 0.68 3.01
CA LYS A 69 4.64 1.83 2.82
C LYS A 69 5.52 1.63 1.57
N ILE A 70 6.06 2.73 1.06
CA ILE A 70 7.09 2.70 0.02
C ILE A 70 8.46 2.64 0.70
N SER A 71 9.20 1.55 0.46
CA SER A 71 10.56 1.35 0.92
C SER A 71 11.56 1.83 -0.14
N LEU A 72 12.46 2.73 0.26
CA LEU A 72 13.50 3.28 -0.59
C LEU A 72 14.90 2.70 -0.29
N HIS A 73 14.97 1.57 0.41
CA HIS A 73 16.27 0.95 0.76
C HIS A 73 17.04 0.43 -0.46
N LYS A 74 16.32 -0.04 -1.48
CA LYS A 74 16.96 -0.59 -2.68
C LYS A 74 16.06 -0.36 -3.89
N TYR A 75 16.58 0.33 -4.88
CA TYR A 75 15.96 0.54 -6.20
C TYR A 75 17.05 0.78 -7.23
N ASN A 76 16.69 0.67 -8.50
CA ASN A 76 17.58 0.98 -9.62
C ASN A 76 17.29 2.38 -10.15
N TYR A 77 18.19 2.90 -10.99
CA TYR A 77 17.99 4.15 -11.69
C TYR A 77 17.83 3.92 -13.20
N ILE A 78 17.05 4.76 -13.85
CA ILE A 78 16.89 4.84 -15.29
C ILE A 78 17.29 6.24 -15.79
N SER A 79 17.59 6.37 -17.09
CA SER A 79 17.91 7.67 -17.68
C SER A 79 16.69 8.62 -17.63
N GLU A 80 16.96 9.93 -17.56
CA GLU A 80 15.91 10.95 -17.63
C GLU A 80 15.10 10.88 -18.93
N GLU A 81 15.78 10.61 -20.06
CA GLU A 81 15.12 10.45 -21.35
C GLU A 81 14.10 9.31 -21.32
N TYR A 82 14.50 8.16 -20.77
CA TYR A 82 13.59 7.02 -20.64
C TYR A 82 12.45 7.31 -19.69
N HIS A 83 12.71 7.97 -18.56
CA HIS A 83 11.67 8.42 -17.64
C HIS A 83 10.64 9.32 -18.32
N LYS A 84 11.08 10.34 -19.07
CA LYS A 84 10.20 11.24 -19.84
C LYS A 84 9.32 10.47 -20.81
N LYS A 85 9.89 9.46 -21.49
CA LYS A 85 9.12 8.58 -22.39
C LYS A 85 8.04 7.79 -21.64
N LEU A 86 8.36 7.23 -20.47
CA LEU A 86 7.43 6.42 -19.67
C LEU A 86 6.32 7.24 -19.01
N THR A 87 6.58 8.49 -18.72
CA THR A 87 5.68 9.38 -17.96
C THR A 87 4.99 10.44 -18.84
N LYS A 88 5.07 10.29 -20.16
CA LYS A 88 4.49 11.24 -21.14
C LYS A 88 3.01 11.52 -20.89
N ASN A 89 2.23 10.50 -20.57
CA ASN A 89 0.78 10.62 -20.35
C ASN A 89 0.44 10.81 -18.87
N ASP A 90 1.02 9.96 -18.01
CA ASP A 90 0.73 9.92 -16.59
C ASP A 90 2.01 9.74 -15.78
N LYS A 91 2.36 10.77 -15.03
CA LYS A 91 3.48 10.76 -14.11
C LYS A 91 2.99 10.36 -12.71
N PRO A 92 3.65 9.41 -12.02
CA PRO A 92 3.35 9.16 -10.62
C PRO A 92 3.50 10.44 -9.79
N GLN A 93 2.58 10.69 -8.90
CA GLN A 93 2.56 11.90 -8.06
C GLN A 93 2.15 11.58 -6.63
N LYS A 94 2.43 12.51 -5.72
CA LYS A 94 2.01 12.43 -4.32
C LYS A 94 0.50 12.21 -4.21
N GLY A 95 0.11 11.27 -3.36
CA GLY A 95 -1.29 10.86 -3.20
C GLY A 95 -1.74 9.71 -4.09
N ASP A 96 -0.98 9.34 -5.14
CA ASP A 96 -1.24 8.11 -5.89
C ASP A 96 -1.01 6.88 -5.00
N ILE A 97 -1.61 5.75 -5.35
CA ILE A 97 -1.38 4.47 -4.70
C ILE A 97 -0.56 3.59 -5.63
N LEU A 98 0.51 3.01 -5.11
CA LEU A 98 1.23 1.91 -5.75
C LEU A 98 0.69 0.59 -5.18
N TYR A 99 0.26 -0.30 -6.07
CA TYR A 99 -0.28 -1.61 -5.71
C TYR A 99 0.57 -2.73 -6.32
N SER A 100 1.15 -3.57 -5.47
CA SER A 100 1.98 -4.69 -5.91
C SER A 100 1.11 -5.79 -6.54
N ARG A 101 1.55 -6.33 -7.69
CA ARG A 101 0.78 -7.33 -8.43
C ARG A 101 1.54 -8.60 -8.81
N VAL A 102 2.84 -8.64 -8.59
CA VAL A 102 3.70 -9.77 -8.96
C VAL A 102 4.56 -10.18 -7.77
N GLY A 103 4.80 -11.49 -7.63
CA GLY A 103 5.62 -12.07 -6.56
C GLY A 103 4.82 -12.49 -5.33
N ALA A 104 5.51 -13.06 -4.34
CA ALA A 104 4.89 -13.56 -3.11
C ALA A 104 4.11 -12.47 -2.33
N ASN A 105 4.54 -11.22 -2.46
CA ASN A 105 3.95 -10.06 -1.78
C ASN A 105 2.99 -9.26 -2.69
N TYR A 106 2.32 -9.91 -3.66
CA TYR A 106 1.27 -9.22 -4.42
C TYR A 106 0.11 -8.80 -3.52
N GLY A 107 -0.63 -7.77 -3.92
CA GLY A 107 -1.81 -7.32 -3.18
C GLY A 107 -1.50 -6.36 -2.04
N ILE A 108 -0.32 -5.71 -2.02
CA ILE A 108 0.03 -4.68 -1.04
C ILE A 108 -0.07 -3.30 -1.70
N ALA A 109 -0.77 -2.39 -1.04
CA ALA A 109 -0.97 -1.00 -1.44
C ALA A 109 -0.18 -0.04 -0.54
N ALA A 110 0.47 0.96 -1.14
CA ALA A 110 1.09 2.07 -0.42
C ALA A 110 0.78 3.39 -1.11
N VAL A 111 0.53 4.46 -0.33
CA VAL A 111 0.37 5.81 -0.87
C VAL A 111 1.75 6.41 -1.18
N VAL A 112 1.85 7.11 -2.30
CA VAL A 112 3.03 7.88 -2.66
C VAL A 112 3.09 9.14 -1.80
N GLU A 113 4.07 9.19 -0.91
CA GLU A 113 4.36 10.33 -0.03
C GLU A 113 5.62 11.09 -0.45
N VAL A 114 6.43 10.48 -1.34
CA VAL A 114 7.67 11.06 -1.84
C VAL A 114 7.40 12.21 -2.82
N GLU A 115 8.29 13.19 -2.83
CA GLU A 115 8.16 14.39 -3.67
C GLU A 115 9.09 14.36 -4.90
N PHE A 116 10.03 13.39 -4.96
CA PHE A 116 10.89 13.22 -6.12
C PHE A 116 10.23 12.42 -7.23
N GLU A 117 10.69 12.62 -8.45
CA GLU A 117 10.22 11.91 -9.63
C GLU A 117 10.70 10.47 -9.65
N PHE A 118 9.85 9.57 -10.10
CA PHE A 118 10.19 8.16 -10.29
C PHE A 118 9.34 7.50 -11.38
N SER A 119 9.79 6.37 -11.87
CA SER A 119 9.01 5.49 -12.74
C SER A 119 8.78 4.14 -12.07
N ILE A 120 7.83 3.37 -12.59
CA ILE A 120 7.44 2.08 -12.03
C ILE A 120 7.56 0.94 -13.04
N TYR A 121 7.96 -0.21 -12.52
CA TYR A 121 8.00 -1.47 -13.26
C TYR A 121 6.62 -2.13 -13.33
N VAL A 122 6.42 -3.03 -14.29
CA VAL A 122 5.16 -3.76 -14.50
C VAL A 122 4.66 -4.53 -13.29
N SER A 123 5.50 -4.82 -12.32
CA SER A 123 5.12 -5.46 -11.05
C SER A 123 4.32 -4.55 -10.11
N LEU A 124 4.16 -3.28 -10.46
CA LEU A 124 3.33 -2.30 -9.75
C LEU A 124 2.20 -1.81 -10.65
N THR A 125 1.04 -1.56 -10.03
CA THR A 125 -0.07 -0.80 -10.60
C THR A 125 -0.08 0.59 -9.99
N LEU A 126 -0.13 1.63 -10.82
CA LEU A 126 -0.38 3.01 -10.42
C LEU A 126 -1.89 3.22 -10.36
N ILE A 127 -2.39 3.67 -9.22
CA ILE A 127 -3.80 3.94 -8.98
C ILE A 127 -3.92 5.37 -8.49
N ARG A 128 -4.53 6.24 -9.29
CA ARG A 128 -4.90 7.60 -8.90
C ARG A 128 -6.38 7.63 -8.59
N ILE A 129 -6.69 7.76 -7.32
CA ILE A 129 -8.06 7.89 -6.85
C ILE A 129 -8.57 9.29 -7.20
N LYS A 130 -9.81 9.41 -7.67
CA LYS A 130 -10.48 10.66 -7.97
C LYS A 130 -10.53 11.57 -6.73
N LYS A 131 -10.49 12.88 -6.94
CA LYS A 131 -10.36 13.90 -5.87
C LYS A 131 -11.51 13.90 -4.87
N GLU A 132 -12.69 13.44 -5.27
CA GLU A 132 -13.85 13.31 -4.40
C GLU A 132 -13.73 12.19 -3.37
N TYR A 133 -12.69 11.36 -3.45
CA TYR A 133 -12.44 10.24 -2.54
C TYR A 133 -11.11 10.41 -1.78
N ASN A 134 -10.89 9.56 -0.76
CA ASN A 134 -9.68 9.59 0.06
C ASN A 134 -8.73 8.45 -0.30
N SER A 135 -7.58 8.76 -0.88
CA SER A 135 -6.58 7.76 -1.29
C SER A 135 -6.03 6.94 -0.11
N VAL A 136 -5.91 7.55 1.08
CA VAL A 136 -5.45 6.84 2.29
C VAL A 136 -6.49 5.81 2.75
N PHE A 137 -7.79 6.15 2.69
CA PHE A 137 -8.87 5.19 2.94
C PHE A 137 -8.76 4.01 1.97
N TYR A 138 -8.62 4.28 0.66
CA TYR A 138 -8.50 3.22 -0.34
C TYR A 138 -7.20 2.42 -0.24
N LYS A 139 -6.11 3.02 0.24
CA LYS A 139 -4.90 2.25 0.60
C LYS A 139 -5.22 1.20 1.68
N TYR A 140 -5.96 1.57 2.73
CA TYR A 140 -6.36 0.61 3.77
C TYR A 140 -7.33 -0.44 3.24
N LEU A 141 -8.30 -0.04 2.42
CA LEU A 141 -9.24 -0.97 1.83
C LEU A 141 -8.54 -1.97 0.90
N LEU A 142 -7.60 -1.53 0.05
CA LEU A 142 -6.79 -2.39 -0.82
C LEU A 142 -5.92 -3.37 -0.03
N ASN A 143 -5.49 -3.01 1.19
CA ASN A 143 -4.75 -3.88 2.10
C ASN A 143 -5.65 -4.73 3.00
N SER A 144 -6.97 -4.68 2.84
CA SER A 144 -7.90 -5.48 3.64
C SER A 144 -7.95 -6.94 3.18
N GLU A 145 -8.33 -7.82 4.09
CA GLU A 145 -8.58 -9.23 3.76
C GLU A 145 -9.70 -9.40 2.73
N PHE A 146 -10.67 -8.49 2.75
CA PHE A 146 -11.75 -8.45 1.78
C PHE A 146 -11.25 -8.29 0.34
N ILE A 147 -10.36 -7.32 0.08
CA ILE A 147 -9.76 -7.12 -1.25
C ILE A 147 -8.74 -8.22 -1.56
N ARG A 148 -8.02 -8.72 -0.55
CA ARG A 148 -7.10 -9.84 -0.72
C ARG A 148 -7.81 -11.07 -1.28
N LYS A 149 -8.98 -11.42 -0.78
CA LYS A 149 -9.78 -12.55 -1.33
C LYS A 149 -10.15 -12.33 -2.80
N GLN A 150 -10.49 -11.11 -3.21
CA GLN A 150 -10.75 -10.80 -4.62
C GLN A 150 -9.50 -10.94 -5.49
N ALA A 151 -8.34 -10.52 -4.97
CA ALA A 151 -7.06 -10.68 -5.64
C ALA A 151 -6.67 -12.16 -5.79
N ASP A 152 -6.85 -12.97 -4.74
CA ASP A 152 -6.50 -14.39 -4.72
C ASP A 152 -7.30 -15.20 -5.77
N VAL A 153 -8.58 -14.84 -5.99
CA VAL A 153 -9.41 -15.45 -7.04
C VAL A 153 -8.92 -15.09 -8.45
N GLY A 154 -8.40 -13.88 -8.61
CA GLY A 154 -7.97 -13.35 -9.91
C GLY A 154 -6.48 -13.52 -10.23
N VAL A 155 -5.70 -14.08 -9.31
CA VAL A 155 -4.27 -14.28 -9.52
C VAL A 155 -4.00 -15.52 -10.36
N PHE A 156 -3.19 -15.37 -11.40
CA PHE A 156 -2.71 -16.49 -12.20
C PHE A 156 -1.49 -17.13 -11.51
N GLN A 157 -1.60 -18.41 -11.18
CA GLN A 157 -0.56 -19.19 -10.50
C GLN A 157 0.25 -20.10 -11.45
N GLY A 158 0.08 -19.95 -12.77
CA GLY A 158 0.85 -20.71 -13.76
C GLY A 158 2.29 -20.24 -13.83
N GLY A 159 3.26 -21.19 -13.72
CA GLY A 159 4.69 -20.85 -13.86
C GLY A 159 5.44 -20.42 -12.60
N GLY A 160 4.88 -20.61 -11.41
CA GLY A 160 5.60 -20.48 -10.13
C GLY A 160 5.62 -19.07 -9.49
N VAL A 161 5.32 -17.99 -10.23
CA VAL A 161 5.27 -16.63 -9.67
C VAL A 161 3.85 -16.08 -9.78
N PRO A 162 3.18 -15.80 -8.65
CA PRO A 162 1.85 -15.19 -8.66
C PRO A 162 1.85 -13.89 -9.46
N ASN A 163 0.88 -13.74 -10.37
CA ASN A 163 0.73 -12.54 -11.19
C ASN A 163 -0.73 -12.12 -11.27
N LEU A 164 -1.05 -10.98 -10.69
CA LEU A 164 -2.38 -10.39 -10.68
C LEU A 164 -2.54 -9.44 -11.87
N ASN A 165 -3.41 -9.78 -12.80
CA ASN A 165 -3.65 -8.96 -13.97
C ASN A 165 -4.31 -7.62 -13.57
N VAL A 166 -3.86 -6.51 -14.16
CA VAL A 166 -4.45 -5.18 -13.93
C VAL A 166 -5.94 -5.13 -14.26
N LYS A 167 -6.39 -5.91 -15.24
CA LYS A 167 -7.82 -6.03 -15.58
C LYS A 167 -8.67 -6.67 -14.48
N VAL A 168 -8.06 -7.48 -13.61
CA VAL A 168 -8.71 -8.00 -12.41
C VAL A 168 -8.78 -6.90 -11.35
N VAL A 169 -7.70 -6.15 -11.16
CA VAL A 169 -7.65 -5.01 -10.22
C VAL A 169 -8.70 -3.96 -10.57
N GLU A 170 -8.89 -3.64 -11.86
CA GLU A 170 -9.93 -2.73 -12.35
C GLU A 170 -11.34 -3.12 -11.86
N LYS A 171 -11.60 -4.42 -11.72
CA LYS A 171 -12.90 -5.00 -11.40
C LYS A 171 -13.14 -5.24 -9.90
N PHE A 172 -12.19 -4.90 -9.03
CA PHE A 172 -12.41 -5.06 -7.60
C PHE A 172 -13.66 -4.32 -7.15
N ASN A 173 -14.50 -5.01 -6.38
CA ASN A 173 -15.64 -4.39 -5.71
C ASN A 173 -15.14 -3.60 -4.52
N MET A 174 -15.34 -2.29 -4.56
CA MET A 174 -14.90 -1.35 -3.55
C MET A 174 -16.10 -0.78 -2.83
N ILE A 175 -16.04 -0.74 -1.51
CA ILE A 175 -17.00 0.00 -0.70
C ILE A 175 -16.74 1.49 -0.79
N VAL A 176 -17.80 2.26 -0.81
CA VAL A 176 -17.75 3.72 -0.99
C VAL A 176 -18.59 4.41 0.10
N PRO A 177 -18.00 4.63 1.27
CA PRO A 177 -18.59 5.50 2.29
C PRO A 177 -18.68 6.95 1.81
N PRO A 178 -19.51 7.79 2.41
CA PRO A 178 -19.45 9.24 2.25
C PRO A 178 -18.04 9.77 2.54
N LYS A 179 -17.61 10.83 1.83
CA LYS A 179 -16.22 11.34 1.91
C LYS A 179 -15.75 11.64 3.33
N PHE A 180 -16.61 12.29 4.13
CA PHE A 180 -16.29 12.61 5.52
C PHE A 180 -16.00 11.37 6.37
N GLU A 181 -16.67 10.25 6.09
CA GLU A 181 -16.46 8.99 6.79
C GLU A 181 -15.18 8.30 6.30
N GLN A 182 -14.89 8.36 4.99
CA GLN A 182 -13.59 7.91 4.48
C GLN A 182 -12.43 8.64 5.19
N ASP A 183 -12.53 9.96 5.33
CA ASP A 183 -11.54 10.80 6.02
C ASP A 183 -11.38 10.42 7.49
N ARG A 184 -12.50 10.19 8.18
CA ARG A 184 -12.51 9.77 9.58
C ARG A 184 -11.86 8.39 9.77
N ILE A 185 -12.24 7.42 8.96
CA ILE A 185 -11.66 6.06 9.01
C ILE A 185 -10.17 6.09 8.70
N ALA A 186 -9.78 6.82 7.65
CA ALA A 186 -8.37 7.00 7.27
C ALA A 186 -7.54 7.59 8.41
N SER A 187 -8.05 8.64 9.07
CA SER A 187 -7.40 9.29 10.22
C SER A 187 -7.21 8.32 11.39
N ILE A 188 -8.26 7.58 11.77
CA ILE A 188 -8.19 6.60 12.86
C ILE A 188 -7.11 5.55 12.57
N LEU A 189 -7.12 4.98 11.35
CA LEU A 189 -6.18 3.93 10.98
C LEU A 189 -4.74 4.45 10.85
N SER A 190 -4.55 5.68 10.37
CA SER A 190 -3.23 6.33 10.31
C SER A 190 -2.65 6.57 11.71
N THR A 191 -3.46 7.09 12.63
CA THR A 191 -3.05 7.26 14.04
C THR A 191 -2.62 5.94 14.68
N VAL A 192 -3.33 4.85 14.37
CA VAL A 192 -2.94 3.52 14.86
C VAL A 192 -1.60 3.07 14.26
N ASP A 193 -1.37 3.33 12.97
CA ASP A 193 -0.10 3.00 12.31
C ASP A 193 1.07 3.79 12.91
N GLU A 194 0.89 5.08 13.16
CA GLU A 194 1.90 5.93 13.81
C GLU A 194 2.26 5.41 15.20
N LYS A 195 1.26 5.05 16.01
CA LYS A 195 1.49 4.47 17.34
C LYS A 195 2.24 3.15 17.27
N ILE A 196 1.87 2.26 16.34
CA ILE A 196 2.58 0.99 16.15
C ILE A 196 4.03 1.23 15.78
N GLU A 197 4.31 2.18 14.90
CA GLU A 197 5.66 2.54 14.50
C GLU A 197 6.49 3.10 15.68
N GLN A 198 5.90 4.01 16.47
CA GLN A 198 6.53 4.52 17.68
C GLN A 198 6.90 3.40 18.67
N TYR A 199 5.99 2.43 18.87
CA TYR A 199 6.28 1.29 19.73
C TYR A 199 7.37 0.36 19.15
N LYS A 200 7.40 0.12 17.85
CA LYS A 200 8.48 -0.64 17.20
C LYS A 200 9.83 0.02 17.42
N ASN A 201 9.93 1.32 17.12
CA ASN A 201 11.16 2.10 17.30
C ASN A 201 11.62 2.11 18.77
N LYS A 202 10.67 2.25 19.71
CA LYS A 202 10.99 2.15 21.16
C LYS A 202 11.51 0.78 21.53
N LYS A 203 10.89 -0.29 21.02
CA LYS A 203 11.32 -1.67 21.26
C LYS A 203 12.75 -1.88 20.76
N GLU A 204 13.05 -1.48 19.52
CA GLU A 204 14.40 -1.59 18.92
C GLU A 204 15.46 -0.87 19.77
N LYS A 205 15.19 0.38 20.18
CA LYS A 205 16.09 1.12 21.09
C LYS A 205 16.32 0.40 22.42
N LEU A 206 15.26 -0.17 23.02
CA LEU A 206 15.39 -0.92 24.27
C LEU A 206 16.19 -2.22 24.08
N GLU A 207 16.04 -2.89 22.95
CA GLU A 207 16.85 -4.08 22.62
C GLU A 207 18.33 -3.72 22.42
N GLU A 208 18.63 -2.61 21.79
CA GLU A 208 20.00 -2.09 21.68
C GLU A 208 20.62 -1.76 23.06
N VAL A 209 19.88 -1.05 23.91
CA VAL A 209 20.31 -0.74 25.28
C VAL A 209 20.53 -2.03 26.08
N LYS A 210 19.60 -2.97 26.00
CA LYS A 210 19.75 -4.28 26.66
C LYS A 210 21.02 -4.99 26.20
N LYS A 211 21.27 -5.04 24.87
CA LYS A 211 22.47 -5.67 24.31
C LYS A 211 23.75 -4.99 24.79
N GLY A 212 23.78 -3.66 24.81
CA GLY A 212 24.93 -2.89 25.31
C GLY A 212 25.20 -3.16 26.80
N LEU A 213 24.17 -3.14 27.65
CA LEU A 213 24.30 -3.43 29.08
C LEU A 213 24.76 -4.87 29.32
N MET A 214 24.19 -5.84 28.61
CA MET A 214 24.63 -7.23 28.72
C MET A 214 26.13 -7.40 28.34
N GLN A 215 26.58 -6.73 27.31
CA GLN A 215 28.00 -6.76 26.91
C GLN A 215 28.89 -6.17 27.99
N GLN A 216 28.52 -5.04 28.58
CA GLN A 216 29.30 -4.39 29.66
C GLN A 216 29.36 -5.24 30.94
N LEU A 217 28.23 -5.87 31.30
CA LEU A 217 28.15 -6.75 32.47
C LEU A 217 28.97 -8.06 32.27
N LEU A 218 28.86 -8.68 31.09
CA LEU A 218 29.55 -9.94 30.78
C LEU A 218 31.07 -9.76 30.64
N THR A 219 31.52 -8.58 30.19
CA THR A 219 32.94 -8.24 30.08
C THR A 219 33.54 -7.72 31.41
N GLY A 220 32.74 -7.58 32.45
CA GLY A 220 33.18 -7.08 33.76
C GLY A 220 33.48 -5.59 33.80
N ASN A 221 33.13 -4.84 32.76
CA ASN A 221 33.30 -3.38 32.69
C ASN A 221 32.39 -2.63 33.69
N ILE A 222 31.27 -3.22 34.02
CA ILE A 222 30.36 -2.74 35.07
C ILE A 222 30.12 -3.89 36.06
N ARG A 223 30.31 -3.64 37.34
CA ARG A 223 29.93 -4.58 38.42
C ARG A 223 28.61 -4.14 39.03
N VAL A 224 27.68 -5.07 39.16
CA VAL A 224 26.49 -4.90 39.98
C VAL A 224 26.91 -5.14 41.42
N VAL A 225 26.83 -4.14 42.29
CA VAL A 225 27.08 -4.22 43.74
C VAL A 225 25.82 -4.69 44.41
#